data_2dcbd55a86fa0b2b8e2287e7c3cbc863
#
_entry.id   2dcbd55a86fa0b2b8e2287e7c3cbc863
#
_cell.length_a   1.000
_cell.length_b   1.000
_cell.length_c   1.000
_cell.angle_alpha   90.00
_cell.angle_beta   90.00
_cell.angle_gamma   90.00
#
_symmetry.space_group_name_H-M   'P 1'
#
loop_
_entity.id
_entity.type
_entity.pdbx_description
1 polymer ?
#
loop_
_entity_poly.entity_id
_entity_poly.type
_entity_poly.pdbx_seq_one_letter_code
_entity_poly.pdbx_strand_id
1 'polypeptide(L)'
;QLQSTKIKKETFIKIVLPLIVAENERILADRSKLLLVSGKKFTTDSEKQWLRQKLLEYKVKKGDLKELTKRMDIIPTSIALAQAAKESGWGTSRFALEGNAIFGQWTWSGQGIAPLDRESDKNHKILKFPILRASVKAYQNNLNTHKSYSKFRQKRSVLRDKNKEIKGLELTETLNNYAQTGSEY
;
A
#
# COMPACT_ATOMS: atom_id res chain seq x y z
N GLN A 1 26.67 -20.05 0.63
CA GLN A 1 25.38 -19.58 -0.01
C GLN A 1 24.26 -19.39 0.99
N LEU A 2 23.98 -20.34 1.91
CA LEU A 2 22.90 -20.23 2.91
C LEU A 2 23.08 -19.04 3.86
N GLN A 3 24.31 -18.79 4.34
CA GLN A 3 24.62 -17.66 5.21
C GLN A 3 24.42 -16.31 4.49
N SER A 4 24.79 -16.21 3.23
CA SER A 4 24.56 -15.04 2.37
C SER A 4 23.05 -14.76 2.18
N THR A 5 22.24 -15.81 2.00
CA THR A 5 20.79 -15.69 1.85
C THR A 5 20.13 -15.20 3.14
N LYS A 6 20.56 -15.68 4.31
CA LYS A 6 20.06 -15.23 5.61
C LYS A 6 20.36 -13.74 5.81
N ILE A 7 21.59 -13.32 5.60
CA ILE A 7 22.02 -11.91 5.73
C ILE A 7 21.20 -11.00 4.79
N LYS A 8 20.99 -11.42 3.53
CA LYS A 8 20.16 -10.69 2.57
C LYS A 8 18.75 -10.46 3.08
N LYS A 9 18.09 -11.51 3.58
CA LYS A 9 16.72 -11.41 4.11
C LYS A 9 16.66 -10.52 5.35
N GLU A 10 17.57 -10.69 6.29
CA GLU A 10 17.64 -9.85 7.50
C GLU A 10 17.88 -8.38 7.16
N THR A 11 18.78 -8.09 6.23
CA THR A 11 19.06 -6.72 5.77
C THR A 11 17.84 -6.10 5.12
N PHE A 12 17.16 -6.84 4.25
CA PHE A 12 15.93 -6.38 3.62
C PHE A 12 14.86 -6.04 4.66
N ILE A 13 14.63 -6.92 5.64
CA ILE A 13 13.66 -6.69 6.71
C ILE A 13 14.03 -5.45 7.52
N LYS A 14 15.30 -5.30 7.92
CA LYS A 14 15.78 -4.13 8.68
C LYS A 14 15.57 -2.81 7.95
N ILE A 15 15.62 -2.82 6.62
CA ILE A 15 15.41 -1.61 5.79
C ILE A 15 13.93 -1.34 5.56
N VAL A 16 13.15 -2.36 5.19
CA VAL A 16 11.78 -2.16 4.69
C VAL A 16 10.74 -2.10 5.81
N LEU A 17 10.91 -2.90 6.87
CA LEU A 17 9.97 -2.96 7.98
C LEU A 17 9.72 -1.59 8.64
N PRO A 18 10.74 -0.79 8.99
CA PRO A 18 10.52 0.53 9.58
C PRO A 18 9.73 1.48 8.66
N LEU A 19 9.91 1.37 7.35
CA LEU A 19 9.19 2.21 6.38
C LEU A 19 7.71 1.86 6.31
N ILE A 20 7.38 0.56 6.36
CA ILE A 20 5.99 0.08 6.40
C ILE A 20 5.31 0.52 7.70
N VAL A 21 6.00 0.37 8.84
CA VAL A 21 5.49 0.78 10.16
C VAL A 21 5.23 2.28 10.17
N ALA A 22 6.19 3.10 9.76
CA ALA A 22 6.06 4.56 9.72
C ALA A 22 4.89 5.04 8.85
N GLU A 23 4.65 4.39 7.68
CA GLU A 23 3.50 4.73 6.85
C GLU A 23 2.17 4.26 7.48
N ASN A 24 2.13 3.11 8.16
CA ASN A 24 0.96 2.68 8.91
C ASN A 24 0.64 3.62 10.08
N GLU A 25 1.65 4.08 10.82
CA GLU A 25 1.48 5.08 11.90
C GLU A 25 0.91 6.39 11.36
N ARG A 26 1.42 6.88 10.22
CA ARG A 26 0.88 8.06 9.54
C ARG A 26 -0.59 7.88 9.16
N ILE A 27 -0.95 6.71 8.61
CA ILE A 27 -2.35 6.40 8.25
C ILE A 27 -3.23 6.35 9.50
N LEU A 28 -2.76 5.76 10.60
CA LEU A 28 -3.52 5.71 11.86
C LEU A 28 -3.72 7.11 12.46
N ALA A 29 -2.71 7.97 12.42
CA ALA A 29 -2.84 9.36 12.86
C ALA A 29 -3.88 10.12 12.02
N ASP A 30 -3.81 9.98 10.69
CA ASP A 30 -4.80 10.55 9.78
C ASP A 30 -6.21 10.00 10.03
N ARG A 31 -6.34 8.70 10.28
CA ARG A 31 -7.62 8.03 10.62
C ARG A 31 -8.19 8.55 11.93
N SER A 32 -7.38 8.67 12.97
CA SER A 32 -7.80 9.24 14.26
C SER A 32 -8.30 10.67 14.10
N LYS A 33 -7.57 11.50 13.32
CA LYS A 33 -8.02 12.85 12.99
C LYS A 33 -9.33 12.86 12.22
N LEU A 34 -9.51 11.95 11.24
CA LEU A 34 -10.75 11.82 10.49
C LEU A 34 -11.94 11.53 11.40
N LEU A 35 -11.80 10.58 12.33
CA LEU A 35 -12.87 10.22 13.27
C LEU A 35 -13.24 11.40 14.19
N LEU A 36 -12.24 12.13 14.70
CA LEU A 36 -12.46 13.32 15.50
C LEU A 36 -13.20 14.42 14.71
N VAL A 37 -12.75 14.73 13.49
CA VAL A 37 -13.34 15.78 12.66
C VAL A 37 -14.74 15.39 12.21
N SER A 38 -14.98 14.11 11.90
CA SER A 38 -16.29 13.61 11.46
C SER A 38 -17.34 13.67 12.57
N GLY A 39 -16.94 13.63 13.84
CA GLY A 39 -17.85 13.73 14.99
C GLY A 39 -18.19 15.17 15.40
N LYS A 40 -17.55 16.18 14.81
CA LYS A 40 -17.77 17.59 15.16
C LYS A 40 -19.06 18.13 14.55
N LYS A 41 -19.81 18.92 15.32
CA LYS A 41 -20.95 19.71 14.83
C LYS A 41 -20.50 20.82 13.87
N PHE A 42 -19.35 21.45 14.12
CA PHE A 42 -18.74 22.48 13.30
C PHE A 42 -17.28 22.17 13.02
N THR A 43 -16.86 22.35 11.78
CA THR A 43 -15.48 22.13 11.33
C THR A 43 -14.85 23.46 10.95
N THR A 44 -13.56 23.64 11.26
CA THR A 44 -12.78 24.80 10.83
C THR A 44 -12.45 24.72 9.32
N ASP A 45 -12.06 25.85 8.74
CA ASP A 45 -11.70 25.86 7.30
C ASP A 45 -10.44 25.02 7.01
N SER A 46 -9.50 24.97 7.94
CA SER A 46 -8.32 24.10 7.84
C SER A 46 -8.71 22.59 7.87
N GLU A 47 -9.68 22.21 8.69
CA GLU A 47 -10.21 20.86 8.72
C GLU A 47 -10.95 20.50 7.43
N LYS A 48 -11.75 21.43 6.90
CA LYS A 48 -12.44 21.27 5.60
C LYS A 48 -11.43 21.08 4.46
N GLN A 49 -10.35 21.88 4.45
CA GLN A 49 -9.29 21.77 3.46
C GLN A 49 -8.57 20.44 3.56
N TRP A 50 -8.20 20.02 4.77
CA TRP A 50 -7.58 18.72 5.03
C TRP A 50 -8.47 17.56 4.58
N LEU A 51 -9.79 17.60 4.88
CA LEU A 51 -10.76 16.60 4.41
C LEU A 51 -10.81 16.53 2.87
N ARG A 52 -10.84 17.67 2.18
CA ARG A 52 -10.82 17.70 0.71
C ARG A 52 -9.57 17.03 0.16
N GLN A 53 -8.39 17.31 0.73
CA GLN A 53 -7.14 16.65 0.34
C GLN A 53 -7.21 15.13 0.55
N LYS A 54 -7.75 14.68 1.69
CA LYS A 54 -7.88 13.25 1.98
C LYS A 54 -8.89 12.56 1.07
N LEU A 55 -10.02 13.17 0.76
CA LEU A 55 -10.97 12.64 -0.21
C LEU A 55 -10.32 12.44 -1.60
N LEU A 56 -9.50 13.38 -2.05
CA LEU A 56 -8.73 13.26 -3.29
C LEU A 56 -7.65 12.17 -3.19
N GLU A 57 -6.83 12.17 -2.14
CA GLU A 57 -5.76 11.19 -1.91
C GLU A 57 -6.29 9.75 -1.95
N TYR A 58 -7.45 9.52 -1.31
CA TYR A 58 -8.09 8.20 -1.24
C TYR A 58 -9.12 7.94 -2.33
N LYS A 59 -9.24 8.84 -3.33
CA LYS A 59 -10.16 8.71 -4.49
C LYS A 59 -11.60 8.48 -4.07
N VAL A 60 -12.08 9.24 -3.11
CA VAL A 60 -13.43 9.16 -2.57
C VAL A 60 -14.27 10.33 -3.07
N LYS A 61 -15.55 10.09 -3.35
CA LYS A 61 -16.51 11.14 -3.73
C LYS A 61 -16.66 12.16 -2.61
N LYS A 62 -16.89 13.42 -2.97
CA LYS A 62 -17.10 14.51 -2.01
C LYS A 62 -18.25 14.16 -1.04
N GLY A 63 -17.98 14.30 0.25
CA GLY A 63 -18.95 14.07 1.32
C GLY A 63 -19.07 12.62 1.81
N ASP A 64 -18.48 11.63 1.14
CA ASP A 64 -18.54 10.24 1.57
C ASP A 64 -17.47 9.91 2.62
N LEU A 65 -17.67 10.42 3.83
CA LEU A 65 -16.74 10.18 4.95
C LEU A 65 -16.74 8.71 5.40
N LYS A 66 -17.83 7.99 5.19
CA LYS A 66 -17.90 6.56 5.51
C LYS A 66 -16.97 5.73 4.63
N GLU A 67 -17.00 5.99 3.32
CA GLU A 67 -16.07 5.35 2.40
C GLU A 67 -14.61 5.81 2.64
N LEU A 68 -14.41 7.09 2.98
CA LEU A 68 -13.07 7.59 3.35
C LEU A 68 -12.53 6.84 4.58
N THR A 69 -13.34 6.67 5.62
CA THR A 69 -12.97 5.91 6.83
C THR A 69 -12.62 4.45 6.52
N LYS A 70 -13.34 3.81 5.59
CA LYS A 70 -13.04 2.45 5.13
C LYS A 70 -11.70 2.36 4.38
N ARG A 71 -11.40 3.35 3.53
CA ARG A 71 -10.17 3.38 2.74
C ARG A 71 -8.95 3.81 3.54
N MET A 72 -9.10 4.75 4.46
CA MET A 72 -8.02 5.29 5.28
C MET A 72 -7.73 4.36 6.46
N ASP A 73 -7.07 3.23 6.18
CA ASP A 73 -6.68 2.27 7.22
C ASP A 73 -5.39 1.54 6.82
N ILE A 74 -4.74 0.92 7.79
CA ILE A 74 -3.45 0.24 7.65
C ILE A 74 -3.51 -0.93 6.68
N ILE A 75 -2.36 -1.25 6.11
CA ILE A 75 -2.08 -2.55 5.51
C ILE A 75 -1.29 -3.35 6.53
N PRO A 76 -1.73 -4.57 6.93
CA PRO A 76 -0.97 -5.38 7.89
C PRO A 76 0.49 -5.49 7.49
N THR A 77 1.37 -5.23 8.45
CA THR A 77 2.83 -5.18 8.22
C THR A 77 3.35 -6.50 7.63
N SER A 78 2.80 -7.63 8.07
CA SER A 78 3.16 -8.96 7.56
C SER A 78 2.83 -9.12 6.07
N ILE A 79 1.66 -8.65 5.62
CA ILE A 79 1.28 -8.68 4.21
C ILE A 79 2.22 -7.79 3.40
N ALA A 80 2.39 -6.53 3.82
CA ALA A 80 3.21 -5.57 3.09
C ALA A 80 4.67 -6.06 2.97
N LEU A 81 5.23 -6.61 4.04
CA LEU A 81 6.61 -7.12 4.06
C LEU A 81 6.76 -8.36 3.17
N ALA A 82 5.79 -9.30 3.22
CA ALA A 82 5.81 -10.51 2.39
C ALA A 82 5.72 -10.16 0.90
N GLN A 83 4.81 -9.26 0.53
CA GLN A 83 4.66 -8.82 -0.86
C GLN A 83 5.90 -8.06 -1.33
N ALA A 84 6.45 -7.15 -0.53
CA ALA A 84 7.69 -6.46 -0.87
C ALA A 84 8.85 -7.46 -1.10
N ALA A 85 9.00 -8.47 -0.23
CA ALA A 85 10.03 -9.48 -0.35
C ALA A 85 9.88 -10.31 -1.64
N LYS A 86 8.67 -10.77 -1.94
CA LYS A 86 8.37 -11.59 -3.12
C LYS A 86 8.56 -10.80 -4.41
N GLU A 87 7.93 -9.62 -4.54
CA GLU A 87 7.97 -8.80 -5.74
C GLU A 87 9.36 -8.27 -6.08
N SER A 88 10.19 -7.98 -5.08
CA SER A 88 11.52 -7.41 -5.27
C SER A 88 12.65 -8.44 -5.25
N GLY A 89 12.35 -9.74 -5.05
CA GLY A 89 13.36 -10.76 -4.82
C GLY A 89 14.22 -10.45 -3.59
N TRP A 90 13.60 -9.99 -2.49
CA TRP A 90 14.27 -9.50 -1.29
C TRP A 90 15.16 -8.27 -1.57
N GLY A 91 14.66 -7.35 -2.40
CA GLY A 91 15.33 -6.10 -2.72
C GLY A 91 16.48 -6.21 -3.74
N THR A 92 16.66 -7.37 -4.39
CA THR A 92 17.76 -7.58 -5.34
C THR A 92 17.34 -7.45 -6.80
N SER A 93 16.07 -7.27 -7.10
CA SER A 93 15.63 -7.04 -8.47
C SER A 93 16.17 -5.72 -9.01
N ARG A 94 16.38 -5.65 -10.33
CA ARG A 94 16.81 -4.43 -11.02
C ARG A 94 15.87 -3.25 -10.70
N PHE A 95 14.57 -3.49 -10.67
CA PHE A 95 13.57 -2.45 -10.36
C PHE A 95 13.68 -1.92 -8.93
N ALA A 96 14.01 -2.79 -7.97
CA ALA A 96 14.26 -2.36 -6.60
C ALA A 96 15.52 -1.51 -6.49
N LEU A 97 16.62 -1.92 -7.15
CA LEU A 97 17.93 -1.27 -7.08
C LEU A 97 17.97 0.07 -7.84
N GLU A 98 17.44 0.11 -9.07
CA GLU A 98 17.50 1.29 -9.93
C GLU A 98 16.32 2.26 -9.74
N GLY A 99 15.19 1.76 -9.22
CA GLY A 99 13.94 2.51 -9.16
C GLY A 99 13.26 2.57 -7.82
N ASN A 100 13.85 2.06 -6.74
CA ASN A 100 13.19 1.94 -5.43
C ASN A 100 11.81 1.25 -5.49
N ALA A 101 11.59 0.40 -6.52
CA ALA A 101 10.30 -0.23 -6.82
C ALA A 101 10.21 -1.63 -6.21
N ILE A 102 9.88 -1.70 -4.91
CA ILE A 102 9.85 -2.98 -4.18
C ILE A 102 8.51 -3.72 -4.24
N PHE A 103 7.49 -3.14 -4.88
CA PHE A 103 6.16 -3.73 -5.01
C PHE A 103 5.71 -3.96 -6.45
N GLY A 104 6.62 -3.84 -7.43
CA GLY A 104 6.34 -4.15 -8.83
C GLY A 104 5.18 -3.38 -9.48
N GLN A 105 4.86 -2.18 -9.01
CA GLN A 105 3.73 -1.41 -9.52
C GLN A 105 3.95 -0.94 -10.96
N TRP A 106 2.95 -1.14 -11.80
CA TRP A 106 2.99 -0.81 -13.21
C TRP A 106 2.47 0.60 -13.47
N THR A 107 3.03 1.24 -14.50
CA THR A 107 2.55 2.50 -15.06
C THR A 107 2.52 2.44 -16.58
N TRP A 108 1.53 3.09 -17.18
CA TRP A 108 1.42 3.28 -18.63
C TRP A 108 1.82 4.71 -19.05
N SER A 109 2.00 5.59 -18.05
CA SER A 109 2.40 6.98 -18.26
C SER A 109 3.38 7.40 -17.18
N GLY A 110 4.33 8.29 -17.53
CA GLY A 110 5.27 8.85 -16.56
C GLY A 110 6.62 8.14 -16.49
N GLN A 111 7.39 8.43 -15.43
CA GLN A 111 8.71 7.87 -15.21
C GLN A 111 8.63 6.43 -14.74
N GLY A 112 9.25 5.52 -15.47
CA GLY A 112 9.30 4.10 -15.14
C GLY A 112 10.45 3.39 -15.83
N ILE A 113 10.76 2.19 -15.33
CA ILE A 113 11.80 1.31 -15.87
C ILE A 113 11.11 0.26 -16.75
N ALA A 114 11.52 0.16 -18.01
CA ALA A 114 11.01 -0.85 -18.94
C ALA A 114 11.53 -2.25 -18.53
N PRO A 115 10.67 -3.30 -18.54
CA PRO A 115 11.14 -4.68 -18.44
C PRO A 115 12.10 -5.02 -19.60
N LEU A 116 13.07 -5.90 -19.35
CA LEU A 116 14.05 -6.31 -20.37
C LEU A 116 13.36 -7.12 -21.50
N ASP A 117 12.43 -8.00 -21.12
CA ASP A 117 11.72 -8.91 -22.03
C ASP A 117 10.38 -8.33 -22.50
N ARG A 118 10.30 -7.00 -22.63
CA ARG A 118 9.06 -6.33 -23.06
C ARG A 118 8.76 -6.65 -24.52
N GLU A 119 7.58 -7.24 -24.78
CA GLU A 119 7.03 -7.32 -26.13
C GLU A 119 6.86 -5.92 -26.71
N SER A 120 7.16 -5.74 -28.01
CA SER A 120 7.25 -4.43 -28.67
C SER A 120 5.98 -3.57 -28.58
N ASP A 121 4.82 -4.22 -28.43
CA ASP A 121 3.50 -3.56 -28.39
C ASP A 121 3.03 -3.19 -26.98
N LYS A 122 3.72 -3.59 -25.92
CA LYS A 122 3.32 -3.31 -24.54
C LYS A 122 4.05 -2.10 -23.98
N ASN A 123 3.36 -0.97 -23.83
CA ASN A 123 3.91 0.30 -23.32
C ASN A 123 3.96 0.41 -21.78
N HIS A 124 3.81 -0.72 -21.05
CA HIS A 124 3.89 -0.70 -19.60
C HIS A 124 5.33 -0.60 -19.08
N LYS A 125 5.50 0.09 -17.98
CA LYS A 125 6.77 0.26 -17.25
C LYS A 125 6.54 -0.03 -15.78
N ILE A 126 7.60 -0.41 -15.06
CA ILE A 126 7.58 -0.44 -13.59
C ILE A 126 7.82 0.99 -13.08
N LEU A 127 6.95 1.45 -12.20
CA LEU A 127 6.99 2.78 -11.64
C LEU A 127 8.30 3.02 -10.87
N LYS A 128 8.98 4.15 -11.12
CA LYS A 128 10.20 4.54 -10.42
C LYS A 128 9.88 5.53 -9.31
N PHE A 129 10.52 5.40 -8.15
CA PHE A 129 10.30 6.25 -6.99
C PHE A 129 11.58 7.00 -6.59
N PRO A 130 11.49 8.25 -6.11
CA PRO A 130 12.66 9.02 -5.69
C PRO A 130 13.33 8.43 -4.45
N ILE A 131 12.54 7.81 -3.56
CA ILE A 131 13.01 7.15 -2.33
C ILE A 131 12.18 5.89 -2.08
N LEU A 132 12.73 4.94 -1.35
CA LEU A 132 12.10 3.66 -1.04
C LEU A 132 10.75 3.82 -0.30
N ARG A 133 10.65 4.79 0.62
CA ARG A 133 9.42 5.10 1.35
C ARG A 133 8.26 5.52 0.43
N ALA A 134 8.57 6.20 -0.69
CA ALA A 134 7.54 6.58 -1.66
C ALA A 134 6.89 5.36 -2.34
N SER A 135 7.67 4.30 -2.58
CA SER A 135 7.15 3.01 -3.07
C SER A 135 6.20 2.37 -2.05
N VAL A 136 6.55 2.36 -0.76
CA VAL A 136 5.68 1.86 0.32
C VAL A 136 4.37 2.64 0.36
N LYS A 137 4.44 3.98 0.37
CA LYS A 137 3.25 4.86 0.37
C LYS A 137 2.35 4.59 -0.84
N ALA A 138 2.93 4.48 -2.03
CA ALA A 138 2.18 4.20 -3.26
C ALA A 138 1.50 2.83 -3.23
N TYR A 139 2.19 1.80 -2.74
CA TYR A 139 1.63 0.46 -2.54
C TYR A 139 0.42 0.48 -1.59
N GLN A 140 0.57 1.09 -0.40
CA GLN A 140 -0.53 1.18 0.56
C GLN A 140 -1.71 1.98 0.02
N ASN A 141 -1.45 3.08 -0.71
CA ASN A 141 -2.50 3.85 -1.37
C ASN A 141 -3.21 3.02 -2.45
N ASN A 142 -2.50 2.20 -3.22
CA ASN A 142 -3.10 1.32 -4.22
C ASN A 142 -4.08 0.32 -3.58
N LEU A 143 -3.70 -0.39 -2.52
CA LEU A 143 -4.60 -1.31 -1.81
C LEU A 143 -5.80 -0.58 -1.19
N ASN A 144 -5.59 0.65 -0.75
CA ASN A 144 -6.62 1.47 -0.13
C ASN A 144 -7.58 2.13 -1.14
N THR A 145 -7.22 2.21 -2.43
CA THR A 145 -8.03 2.97 -3.41
C THR A 145 -8.50 2.16 -4.61
N HIS A 146 -7.68 1.21 -5.11
CA HIS A 146 -7.99 0.52 -6.36
C HIS A 146 -9.19 -0.43 -6.20
N LYS A 147 -10.02 -0.51 -7.25
CA LYS A 147 -11.27 -1.30 -7.26
C LYS A 147 -11.06 -2.80 -6.98
N SER A 148 -9.97 -3.37 -7.47
CA SER A 148 -9.62 -4.80 -7.29
C SER A 148 -9.49 -5.20 -5.81
N TYR A 149 -9.16 -4.25 -4.91
CA TYR A 149 -8.99 -4.50 -3.48
C TYR A 149 -10.20 -4.10 -2.63
N SER A 150 -11.38 -3.98 -3.24
CA SER A 150 -12.62 -3.64 -2.51
C SER A 150 -12.98 -4.68 -1.45
N LYS A 151 -12.81 -5.99 -1.76
CA LYS A 151 -13.05 -7.10 -0.81
C LYS A 151 -12.09 -7.02 0.39
N PHE A 152 -10.81 -6.73 0.15
CA PHE A 152 -9.82 -6.51 1.20
C PHE A 152 -10.26 -5.40 2.17
N ARG A 153 -10.63 -4.23 1.65
CA ARG A 153 -11.10 -3.11 2.46
C ARG A 153 -12.38 -3.42 3.22
N GLN A 154 -13.31 -4.14 2.59
CA GLN A 154 -14.57 -4.54 3.23
C GLN A 154 -14.30 -5.48 4.42
N LYS A 155 -13.50 -6.53 4.24
CA LYS A 155 -13.17 -7.48 5.30
C LYS A 155 -12.42 -6.78 6.45
N ARG A 156 -11.46 -5.90 6.14
CA ARG A 156 -10.75 -5.07 7.12
C ARG A 156 -11.70 -4.17 7.91
N SER A 157 -12.67 -3.51 7.25
CA SER A 157 -13.68 -2.68 7.91
C SER A 157 -14.54 -3.50 8.89
N VAL A 158 -14.98 -4.70 8.50
CA VAL A 158 -15.75 -5.60 9.37
C VAL A 158 -14.95 -6.00 10.63
N LEU A 159 -13.64 -6.21 10.50
CA LEU A 159 -12.78 -6.49 11.67
C LEU A 159 -12.73 -5.28 12.60
N ARG A 160 -12.61 -4.06 12.06
CA ARG A 160 -12.65 -2.81 12.84
C ARG A 160 -13.98 -2.63 13.58
N ASP A 161 -15.09 -2.85 12.90
CA ASP A 161 -16.44 -2.69 13.47
C ASP A 161 -16.69 -3.67 14.62
N LYS A 162 -16.00 -4.83 14.59
CA LYS A 162 -16.02 -5.84 15.67
C LYS A 162 -14.93 -5.64 16.72
N ASN A 163 -14.18 -4.54 16.69
CA ASN A 163 -13.02 -4.29 17.55
C ASN A 163 -11.99 -5.43 17.55
N LYS A 164 -11.87 -6.16 16.42
CA LYS A 164 -10.87 -7.21 16.26
C LYS A 164 -9.55 -6.65 15.76
N GLU A 165 -8.47 -7.30 16.16
CA GLU A 165 -7.15 -7.03 15.59
C GLU A 165 -7.14 -7.31 14.08
N ILE A 166 -6.51 -6.43 13.29
CA ILE A 166 -6.35 -6.62 11.85
C ILE A 166 -5.12 -7.49 11.60
N LYS A 167 -5.34 -8.81 11.54
CA LYS A 167 -4.28 -9.79 11.26
C LYS A 167 -4.13 -10.01 9.75
N GLY A 168 -2.88 -10.03 9.28
CA GLY A 168 -2.58 -10.24 7.87
C GLY A 168 -3.16 -11.56 7.33
N LEU A 169 -2.99 -12.65 8.08
CA LEU A 169 -3.47 -13.98 7.66
C LEU A 169 -4.96 -14.02 7.32
N GLU A 170 -5.80 -13.28 8.08
CA GLU A 170 -7.25 -13.22 7.83
C GLU A 170 -7.62 -12.46 6.54
N LEU A 171 -6.71 -11.65 6.02
CA LEU A 171 -6.94 -10.80 4.85
C LEU A 171 -6.28 -11.33 3.57
N THR A 172 -5.36 -12.29 3.66
CA THR A 172 -4.60 -12.80 2.49
C THR A 172 -5.50 -13.33 1.39
N GLU A 173 -6.55 -14.08 1.71
CA GLU A 173 -7.51 -14.62 0.74
C GLU A 173 -8.21 -13.55 -0.12
N THR A 174 -8.21 -12.29 0.33
CA THR A 174 -8.84 -11.17 -0.40
C THR A 174 -7.88 -10.49 -1.37
N LEU A 175 -6.63 -10.94 -1.45
CA LEU A 175 -5.55 -10.36 -2.26
C LEU A 175 -5.19 -11.17 -3.51
N ASN A 176 -6.04 -12.13 -3.91
CA ASN A 176 -5.82 -13.01 -5.06
C ASN A 176 -5.54 -12.26 -6.38
N ASN A 177 -5.98 -11.00 -6.49
CA ASN A 177 -5.75 -10.15 -7.64
C ASN A 177 -4.43 -9.37 -7.58
N TYR A 178 -3.60 -9.56 -6.56
CA TYR A 178 -2.32 -8.84 -6.44
C TYR A 178 -1.25 -9.46 -7.34
N ALA A 179 -1.25 -10.78 -7.50
CA ALA A 179 -0.30 -11.50 -8.33
C ALA A 179 -1.00 -12.31 -9.42
N GLN A 180 -0.27 -12.62 -10.49
CA GLN A 180 -0.75 -13.47 -11.58
C GLN A 180 -1.04 -14.91 -11.12
N THR A 181 -0.38 -15.37 -10.06
CA THR A 181 -0.55 -16.71 -9.48
C THR A 181 -1.83 -16.89 -8.65
N GLY A 182 -2.61 -15.82 -8.45
CA GLY A 182 -3.90 -15.89 -7.73
C GLY A 182 -3.76 -16.41 -6.29
N SER A 183 -4.50 -17.50 -5.97
CA SER A 183 -4.55 -18.07 -4.62
C SER A 183 -3.26 -18.75 -4.15
N GLU A 184 -2.34 -19.05 -5.05
CA GLU A 184 -1.03 -19.63 -4.73
C GLU A 184 0.01 -18.57 -4.30
N TYR A 185 -0.38 -17.29 -4.34
CA TYR A 185 0.47 -16.18 -3.94
C TYR A 185 0.67 -16.11 -2.43
#